data_c6264619d221422c0d33826a744b5531
#
_entry.id   c6264619d221422c0d33826a744b5531
#
_cell.length_a   1.000
_cell.length_b   1.000
_cell.length_c   1.000
_cell.angle_alpha   90.00
_cell.angle_beta   90.00
_cell.angle_gamma   90.00
#
_symmetry.space_group_name_H-M   'P 1'
#
loop_
_entity.id
_entity.type
_entity.pdbx_description
1 polymer ?
#
loop_
_entity_poly.entity_id
_entity_poly.type
_entity_poly.pdbx_seq_one_letter_code
_entity_poly.pdbx_strand_id
1 'polypeptide(L)'
;MKNTEKTMDKIVALCKNRGFVFPGSEIYGGLANTWDYGPLGAELKKNIKNAWWKKFVQENPYNVGLDAAILMNPQTWVASGHLGGFSDPLMDCRECHERFRADKVIEDWCTETGFELPKPIDAFSQQEMKDFVEEHNIPCPTCGKHNFTDIRQFNLMFKTFQGVTEDAKNTVYLRPETAQGIFVNFNNVQRTTRKKLPFGIGQIGKSFRNEITPGNFIFRVREFEQMELEFFCKPGTDLEWFNYWRTFCHNWLLSIGLKDENLRLRDHDPEELCFSSKATTDFEFLFPFGWGELWGVADRTDYDLTQHQNTSGVKMVYREGEGKDMVEYVPYVIEPSLGADRVTLAFLCEAYDEEVVGQDKKGNDDVRVVLHFHPALAPFKAAILPLSKKDVLAGPAMELYNELSKEFMVDYDETGSIGKRYRREDEIGTPYCITFDFDTVGDEANGIAADHCVTIRERDSMEQVRIPIDQVKDFLREKCAF
;
A
#
# COMPACT_ATOMS: atom_id res chain seq x y z
N MET A 1 19.56 -11.37 0.51
CA MET A 1 20.01 -9.95 0.46
C MET A 1 19.30 -9.17 1.55
N LYS A 2 20.00 -8.35 2.33
CA LYS A 2 19.36 -7.48 3.33
C LYS A 2 18.72 -6.27 2.65
N ASN A 3 17.65 -5.70 3.21
CA ASN A 3 17.01 -4.52 2.63
C ASN A 3 17.95 -3.32 2.46
N THR A 4 18.93 -3.16 3.36
CA THR A 4 19.99 -2.15 3.27
C THR A 4 20.97 -2.33 2.10
N GLU A 5 21.02 -3.51 1.51
CA GLU A 5 21.88 -3.85 0.35
C GLU A 5 21.12 -3.71 -0.99
N LYS A 6 19.80 -3.62 -0.94
CA LYS A 6 18.93 -3.43 -2.10
C LYS A 6 18.97 -1.96 -2.52
N THR A 7 18.80 -1.70 -3.81
CA THR A 7 18.73 -0.34 -4.33
C THR A 7 17.37 -0.09 -4.97
N MET A 8 16.86 1.15 -4.86
CA MET A 8 15.64 1.53 -5.56
C MET A 8 15.76 1.38 -7.07
N ASP A 9 16.94 1.66 -7.65
CA ASP A 9 17.17 1.54 -9.09
C ASP A 9 16.94 0.10 -9.59
N LYS A 10 17.41 -0.91 -8.85
CA LYS A 10 17.20 -2.33 -9.20
C LYS A 10 15.71 -2.72 -9.13
N ILE A 11 15.02 -2.28 -8.09
CA ILE A 11 13.60 -2.56 -7.88
C ILE A 11 12.75 -1.86 -8.94
N VAL A 12 13.01 -0.59 -9.22
CA VAL A 12 12.33 0.18 -10.27
C VAL A 12 12.57 -0.44 -11.66
N ALA A 13 13.81 -0.84 -11.95
CA ALA A 13 14.14 -1.50 -13.22
C ALA A 13 13.39 -2.83 -13.39
N LEU A 14 13.35 -3.66 -12.35
CA LEU A 14 12.58 -4.91 -12.36
C LEU A 14 11.10 -4.62 -12.61
N CYS A 15 10.51 -3.67 -11.88
CA CYS A 15 9.09 -3.31 -12.01
C CYS A 15 8.72 -2.86 -13.42
N LYS A 16 9.54 -2.01 -14.03
CA LYS A 16 9.34 -1.53 -15.40
C LYS A 16 9.50 -2.66 -16.43
N ASN A 17 10.54 -3.47 -16.29
CA ASN A 17 10.87 -4.51 -17.25
C ASN A 17 9.89 -5.70 -17.21
N ARG A 18 9.28 -5.96 -16.06
CA ARG A 18 8.41 -7.13 -15.85
C ARG A 18 6.92 -6.80 -15.81
N GLY A 19 6.56 -5.54 -15.92
CA GLY A 19 5.16 -5.14 -15.99
C GLY A 19 4.48 -5.03 -14.63
N PHE A 20 5.21 -4.69 -13.59
CA PHE A 20 4.63 -4.30 -12.31
C PHE A 20 4.16 -2.84 -12.32
N VAL A 21 5.03 -1.93 -12.72
CA VAL A 21 4.72 -0.50 -12.72
C VAL A 21 5.39 0.17 -13.91
N PHE A 22 4.63 0.99 -14.64
CA PHE A 22 5.11 1.78 -15.77
C PHE A 22 5.03 3.28 -15.46
N PRO A 23 5.86 4.13 -16.08
CA PRO A 23 5.64 5.58 -16.07
C PRO A 23 4.28 5.92 -16.68
N GLY A 24 3.48 6.73 -15.97
CA GLY A 24 2.17 7.14 -16.47
C GLY A 24 2.29 8.00 -17.74
N SER A 25 1.50 7.69 -18.77
CA SER A 25 1.49 8.41 -20.05
C SER A 25 2.86 8.46 -20.75
N GLU A 26 3.62 7.39 -20.68
CA GLU A 26 5.02 7.32 -21.13
C GLU A 26 5.22 7.75 -22.60
N ILE A 27 4.28 7.39 -23.49
CA ILE A 27 4.33 7.75 -24.91
C ILE A 27 4.33 9.26 -25.19
N TYR A 28 3.90 10.07 -24.22
CA TYR A 28 3.91 11.53 -24.29
C TYR A 28 5.02 12.16 -23.45
N GLY A 29 6.01 11.37 -23.03
CA GLY A 29 7.09 11.82 -22.13
C GLY A 29 6.75 11.71 -20.65
N GLY A 30 5.60 11.15 -20.33
CA GLY A 30 5.14 10.96 -18.96
C GLY A 30 4.57 12.20 -18.29
N LEU A 31 4.05 12.00 -17.09
CA LEU A 31 3.72 13.06 -16.15
C LEU A 31 4.48 12.76 -14.85
N ALA A 32 5.22 13.74 -14.35
CA ALA A 32 6.12 13.56 -13.21
C ALA A 32 5.42 12.91 -12.02
N ASN A 33 6.03 11.83 -11.49
CA ASN A 33 5.54 11.05 -10.34
C ASN A 33 4.10 10.52 -10.50
N THR A 34 3.74 10.19 -11.73
CA THR A 34 2.51 9.47 -12.07
C THR A 34 2.87 8.11 -12.62
N TRP A 35 2.25 7.08 -12.10
CA TRP A 35 2.59 5.69 -12.37
C TRP A 35 1.35 4.86 -12.69
N ASP A 36 1.50 3.97 -13.66
CA ASP A 36 0.49 2.98 -14.02
C ASP A 36 0.91 1.60 -13.50
N TYR A 37 -0.02 0.89 -12.88
CA TYR A 37 0.23 -0.51 -12.51
C TYR A 37 0.01 -1.40 -13.74
N GLY A 38 1.05 -2.12 -14.13
CA GLY A 38 0.99 -3.06 -15.24
C GLY A 38 0.27 -4.37 -14.86
N PRO A 39 0.27 -5.36 -15.74
CA PRO A 39 -0.45 -6.63 -15.52
C PRO A 39 -0.10 -7.32 -14.19
N LEU A 40 1.18 -7.39 -13.86
CA LEU A 40 1.62 -8.02 -12.60
C LEU A 40 1.40 -7.09 -11.39
N GLY A 41 1.59 -5.80 -11.54
CA GLY A 41 1.36 -4.82 -10.48
C GLY A 41 -0.12 -4.72 -10.11
N ALA A 42 -1.01 -4.76 -11.08
CA ALA A 42 -2.45 -4.76 -10.86
C ALA A 42 -2.89 -5.98 -10.05
N GLU A 43 -2.39 -7.16 -10.39
CA GLU A 43 -2.71 -8.39 -9.63
C GLU A 43 -2.09 -8.37 -8.23
N LEU A 44 -0.83 -7.95 -8.07
CA LEU A 44 -0.19 -7.82 -6.77
C LEU A 44 -0.98 -6.88 -5.84
N LYS A 45 -1.28 -5.68 -6.32
CA LYS A 45 -2.03 -4.68 -5.55
C LYS A 45 -3.44 -5.15 -5.20
N LYS A 46 -4.12 -5.82 -6.14
CA LYS A 46 -5.43 -6.43 -5.90
C LYS A 46 -5.35 -7.52 -4.82
N ASN A 47 -4.33 -8.39 -4.87
CA ASN A 47 -4.15 -9.44 -3.87
C ASN A 47 -3.91 -8.84 -2.46
N ILE A 48 -3.13 -7.78 -2.35
CA ILE A 48 -2.91 -7.04 -1.09
C ILE A 48 -4.22 -6.47 -0.57
N LYS A 49 -4.99 -5.79 -1.41
CA LYS A 49 -6.29 -5.22 -1.04
C LYS A 49 -7.29 -6.30 -0.62
N ASN A 50 -7.31 -7.44 -1.32
CA ASN A 50 -8.16 -8.57 -0.98
C ASN A 50 -7.77 -9.20 0.36
N ALA A 51 -6.47 -9.33 0.64
CA ALA A 51 -5.96 -9.81 1.93
C ALA A 51 -6.39 -8.89 3.08
N TRP A 52 -6.29 -7.56 2.88
CA TRP A 52 -6.75 -6.58 3.85
C TRP A 52 -8.26 -6.68 4.06
N TRP A 53 -9.06 -6.67 2.98
CA TRP A 53 -10.52 -6.75 3.06
C TRP A 53 -10.98 -8.01 3.75
N LYS A 54 -10.38 -9.14 3.41
CA LYS A 54 -10.67 -10.43 4.04
C LYS A 54 -10.45 -10.36 5.55
N LYS A 55 -9.30 -9.85 5.99
CA LYS A 55 -8.91 -9.87 7.40
C LYS A 55 -9.60 -8.80 8.23
N PHE A 56 -9.70 -7.59 7.69
CA PHE A 56 -10.23 -6.43 8.41
C PHE A 56 -11.76 -6.31 8.33
N VAL A 57 -12.39 -6.83 7.27
CA VAL A 57 -13.83 -6.71 7.06
C VAL A 57 -14.51 -8.08 7.12
N GLN A 58 -14.16 -9.00 6.24
CA GLN A 58 -14.88 -10.27 6.08
C GLN A 58 -14.77 -11.18 7.29
N GLU A 59 -13.58 -11.42 7.81
CA GLU A 59 -13.32 -12.30 8.96
C GLU A 59 -13.49 -11.59 10.33
N ASN A 60 -13.76 -10.29 10.32
CA ASN A 60 -13.88 -9.51 11.55
C ASN A 60 -15.35 -9.29 11.92
N PRO A 61 -15.79 -9.72 13.10
CA PRO A 61 -17.21 -9.63 13.50
C PRO A 61 -17.67 -8.20 13.80
N TYR A 62 -16.75 -7.27 14.02
CA TYR A 62 -17.06 -5.88 14.32
C TYR A 62 -17.30 -5.03 13.07
N ASN A 63 -16.64 -5.35 11.95
CA ASN A 63 -16.48 -4.43 10.84
C ASN A 63 -17.43 -4.71 9.69
N VAL A 64 -17.74 -3.65 8.95
CA VAL A 64 -18.47 -3.66 7.68
C VAL A 64 -17.72 -2.81 6.65
N GLY A 65 -18.09 -2.93 5.39
CA GLY A 65 -17.48 -2.18 4.30
C GLY A 65 -18.32 -0.99 3.83
N LEU A 66 -17.64 -0.01 3.25
CA LEU A 66 -18.22 1.15 2.58
C LEU A 66 -17.42 1.48 1.32
N ASP A 67 -18.08 2.02 0.33
CA ASP A 67 -17.46 2.65 -0.84
C ASP A 67 -18.12 4.02 -1.07
N ALA A 68 -17.54 5.06 -0.48
CA ALA A 68 -18.04 6.42 -0.59
C ALA A 68 -17.54 7.08 -1.87
N ALA A 69 -18.31 8.07 -2.36
CA ALA A 69 -17.91 8.84 -3.53
C ALA A 69 -16.63 9.65 -3.29
N ILE A 70 -15.80 9.82 -4.32
CA ILE A 70 -14.62 10.68 -4.28
C ILE A 70 -15.03 12.16 -4.19
N LEU A 71 -16.02 12.56 -5.00
CA LEU A 71 -16.59 13.91 -4.99
C LEU A 71 -17.65 14.01 -3.91
N MET A 72 -17.45 14.92 -2.99
CA MET A 72 -18.29 15.13 -1.81
C MET A 72 -18.72 16.59 -1.71
N ASN A 73 -19.78 16.84 -0.95
CA ASN A 73 -20.16 18.22 -0.64
C ASN A 73 -18.97 18.96 -0.01
N PRO A 74 -18.58 20.15 -0.52
CA PRO A 74 -17.44 20.90 0.02
C PRO A 74 -17.52 21.22 1.51
N GLN A 75 -18.70 21.24 2.11
CA GLN A 75 -18.88 21.43 3.55
C GLN A 75 -18.25 20.30 4.37
N THR A 76 -18.08 19.11 3.79
CA THR A 76 -17.34 18.01 4.41
C THR A 76 -15.89 18.41 4.72
N TRP A 77 -15.26 19.14 3.81
CA TRP A 77 -13.86 19.58 3.94
C TRP A 77 -13.72 20.85 4.80
N VAL A 78 -14.77 21.64 4.91
CA VAL A 78 -14.86 22.72 5.91
C VAL A 78 -14.93 22.11 7.31
N ALA A 79 -15.83 21.15 7.52
CA ALA A 79 -16.02 20.50 8.82
C ALA A 79 -14.76 19.77 9.28
N SER A 80 -14.11 19.03 8.41
CA SER A 80 -12.89 18.27 8.72
C SER A 80 -11.65 19.16 8.91
N GLY A 81 -11.71 20.44 8.53
CA GLY A 81 -10.59 21.37 8.61
C GLY A 81 -9.60 21.31 7.46
N HIS A 82 -9.80 20.42 6.46
CA HIS A 82 -8.87 20.30 5.33
C HIS A 82 -8.77 21.57 4.48
N LEU A 83 -9.86 22.32 4.29
CA LEU A 83 -9.80 23.57 3.54
C LEU A 83 -9.02 24.68 4.24
N GLY A 84 -8.99 24.66 5.58
CA GLY A 84 -8.31 25.68 6.36
C GLY A 84 -6.89 25.34 6.78
N GLY A 85 -6.57 24.06 6.99
CA GLY A 85 -5.35 23.63 7.65
C GLY A 85 -4.54 22.54 6.94
N PHE A 86 -5.05 21.93 5.89
CA PHE A 86 -4.33 20.87 5.17
C PHE A 86 -3.35 21.47 4.16
N SER A 87 -2.20 21.90 4.65
CA SER A 87 -1.23 22.66 3.86
C SER A 87 0.20 22.38 4.29
N ASP A 88 1.12 22.47 3.32
CA ASP A 88 2.55 22.38 3.54
C ASP A 88 3.21 23.79 3.54
N PRO A 89 4.26 24.00 4.33
CA PRO A 89 5.04 25.23 4.31
C PRO A 89 5.92 25.26 3.04
N LEU A 90 5.61 26.17 2.12
CA LEU A 90 6.25 26.30 0.82
C LEU A 90 7.20 27.49 0.78
N MET A 91 8.43 27.30 0.29
CA MET A 91 9.36 28.35 -0.07
C MET A 91 9.99 28.10 -1.44
N ASP A 92 10.31 29.18 -2.16
CA ASP A 92 11.00 29.12 -3.46
C ASP A 92 12.43 29.64 -3.29
N CYS A 93 13.40 29.03 -3.99
CA CYS A 93 14.72 29.62 -4.16
C CYS A 93 14.65 30.74 -5.21
N ARG A 94 15.08 31.96 -4.86
CA ARG A 94 15.05 33.12 -5.76
C ARG A 94 16.09 33.03 -6.89
N GLU A 95 17.09 32.15 -6.75
CA GLU A 95 18.19 31.99 -7.69
C GLU A 95 17.90 30.94 -8.79
N CYS A 96 17.49 29.74 -8.38
CA CYS A 96 17.20 28.65 -9.31
C CYS A 96 15.70 28.45 -9.59
N HIS A 97 14.84 29.19 -8.90
CA HIS A 97 13.39 29.11 -9.00
C HIS A 97 12.77 27.76 -8.63
N GLU A 98 13.55 26.88 -8.00
CA GLU A 98 13.05 25.61 -7.49
C GLU A 98 12.25 25.80 -6.22
N ARG A 99 11.31 24.93 -6.01
CA ARG A 99 10.28 25.00 -4.98
C ARG A 99 10.48 23.89 -3.96
N PHE A 100 10.40 24.22 -2.67
CA PHE A 100 10.70 23.30 -1.57
C PHE A 100 9.66 23.39 -0.45
N ARG A 101 9.49 22.28 0.26
CA ARG A 101 8.89 22.28 1.59
C ARG A 101 9.95 22.75 2.59
N ALA A 102 9.64 23.81 3.31
CA ALA A 102 10.59 24.39 4.27
C ALA A 102 10.93 23.44 5.41
N ASP A 103 9.95 22.71 5.94
CA ASP A 103 10.13 21.68 6.96
C ASP A 103 11.13 20.59 6.50
N LYS A 104 10.99 20.09 5.28
CA LYS A 104 11.88 19.06 4.74
C LYS A 104 13.31 19.56 4.53
N VAL A 105 13.49 20.78 4.04
CA VAL A 105 14.82 21.38 3.89
C VAL A 105 15.51 21.50 5.24
N ILE A 106 14.79 21.84 6.29
CA ILE A 106 15.33 21.92 7.66
C ILE A 106 15.69 20.51 8.17
N GLU A 107 14.80 19.52 8.03
CA GLU A 107 15.05 18.14 8.47
C GLU A 107 16.27 17.52 7.77
N ASP A 108 16.36 17.68 6.45
CA ASP A 108 17.48 17.17 5.66
C ASP A 108 18.80 17.80 6.10
N TRP A 109 18.82 19.12 6.29
CA TRP A 109 19.98 19.84 6.79
C TRP A 109 20.38 19.39 8.21
N CYS A 110 19.41 19.18 9.10
CA CYS A 110 19.66 18.65 10.44
C CYS A 110 20.27 17.25 10.39
N THR A 111 19.76 16.40 9.49
CA THR A 111 20.28 15.04 9.28
C THR A 111 21.72 15.06 8.75
N GLU A 112 22.02 15.92 7.79
CA GLU A 112 23.36 16.06 7.20
C GLU A 112 24.38 16.64 8.18
N THR A 113 23.96 17.59 9.02
CA THR A 113 24.86 18.29 9.96
C THR A 113 24.93 17.65 11.33
N GLY A 114 24.00 16.75 11.66
CA GLY A 114 23.84 16.20 13.00
C GLY A 114 23.29 17.21 14.02
N PHE A 115 22.61 18.26 13.55
CA PHE A 115 21.98 19.26 14.42
C PHE A 115 20.68 18.70 15.03
N GLU A 116 20.55 18.81 16.34
CA GLU A 116 19.31 18.42 17.04
C GLU A 116 18.36 19.61 17.15
N LEU A 117 17.13 19.44 16.64
CA LEU A 117 16.11 20.47 16.76
C LEU A 117 15.65 20.61 18.22
N PRO A 118 15.35 21.82 18.67
CA PRO A 118 14.87 22.08 20.06
C PRO A 118 13.45 21.53 20.29
N LYS A 119 12.69 21.27 19.22
CA LYS A 119 11.37 20.67 19.24
C LYS A 119 11.11 20.01 17.88
N PRO A 120 10.12 19.10 17.75
CA PRO A 120 9.74 18.52 16.46
C PRO A 120 9.43 19.59 15.43
N ILE A 121 9.82 19.36 14.17
CA ILE A 121 9.65 20.36 13.09
C ILE A 121 8.18 20.74 12.85
N ASP A 122 7.27 19.80 13.06
CA ASP A 122 5.83 20.03 12.92
C ASP A 122 5.25 21.02 13.95
N ALA A 123 5.99 21.24 15.05
CA ALA A 123 5.66 22.22 16.06
C ALA A 123 6.21 23.63 15.77
N PHE A 124 6.93 23.82 14.65
CA PHE A 124 7.42 25.12 14.22
C PHE A 124 6.33 25.93 13.50
N SER A 125 6.20 27.21 13.85
CA SER A 125 5.46 28.15 13.03
C SER A 125 6.20 28.49 11.73
N GLN A 126 5.52 29.05 10.76
CA GLN A 126 6.16 29.51 9.51
C GLN A 126 7.30 30.52 9.80
N GLN A 127 7.10 31.40 10.77
CA GLN A 127 8.10 32.39 11.14
C GLN A 127 9.32 31.72 11.78
N GLU A 128 9.10 30.75 12.67
CA GLU A 128 10.20 30.00 13.28
C GLU A 128 10.99 29.19 12.25
N MET A 129 10.31 28.58 11.26
CA MET A 129 10.98 27.88 10.15
C MET A 129 11.82 28.85 9.31
N LYS A 130 11.27 30.03 9.00
CA LYS A 130 11.99 31.07 8.25
C LYS A 130 13.22 31.55 9.00
N ASP A 131 13.04 31.90 10.26
CA ASP A 131 14.12 32.37 11.11
C ASP A 131 15.20 31.31 11.25
N PHE A 132 14.83 30.05 11.38
CA PHE A 132 15.77 28.93 11.45
C PHE A 132 16.59 28.77 10.17
N VAL A 133 15.94 28.84 8.99
CA VAL A 133 16.62 28.77 7.68
C VAL A 133 17.62 29.92 7.52
N GLU A 134 17.24 31.14 7.92
CA GLU A 134 18.10 32.33 7.85
C GLU A 134 19.25 32.28 8.86
N GLU A 135 18.95 31.94 10.12
CA GLU A 135 19.93 31.89 11.21
C GLU A 135 21.04 30.86 10.96
N HIS A 136 20.64 29.69 10.51
CA HIS A 136 21.58 28.60 10.20
C HIS A 136 22.14 28.66 8.78
N ASN A 137 21.76 29.69 8.01
CA ASN A 137 22.21 29.91 6.63
C ASN A 137 22.10 28.64 5.78
N ILE A 138 20.91 28.01 5.82
CA ILE A 138 20.66 26.74 5.14
C ILE A 138 20.72 26.93 3.63
N PRO A 139 21.52 26.13 2.88
CA PRO A 139 21.64 26.29 1.43
C PRO A 139 20.47 25.68 0.70
N CYS A 140 20.16 26.21 -0.47
CA CYS A 140 19.23 25.59 -1.40
C CYS A 140 19.75 24.21 -1.85
N PRO A 141 18.97 23.14 -1.69
CA PRO A 141 19.39 21.79 -2.07
C PRO A 141 19.82 21.64 -3.54
N THR A 142 19.28 22.48 -4.43
CA THR A 142 19.58 22.43 -5.88
C THR A 142 20.79 23.25 -6.28
N CYS A 143 20.86 24.52 -5.88
CA CYS A 143 21.91 25.45 -6.35
C CYS A 143 22.91 25.90 -5.30
N GLY A 144 22.73 25.50 -4.04
CA GLY A 144 23.63 25.85 -2.94
C GLY A 144 23.57 27.32 -2.50
N LYS A 145 22.68 28.14 -3.05
CA LYS A 145 22.51 29.55 -2.66
C LYS A 145 21.59 29.68 -1.44
N HIS A 146 21.68 30.81 -0.75
CA HIS A 146 20.95 31.07 0.52
C HIS A 146 19.92 32.18 0.33
N ASN A 147 19.12 32.13 -0.71
CA ASN A 147 18.17 33.18 -1.05
C ASN A 147 16.77 32.61 -1.31
N PHE A 148 16.03 32.44 -0.22
CA PHE A 148 14.68 31.92 -0.27
C PHE A 148 13.62 33.03 -0.17
N THR A 149 12.42 32.74 -0.64
CA THR A 149 11.22 33.56 -0.43
C THR A 149 10.72 33.40 1.01
N ASP A 150 9.74 34.22 1.39
CA ASP A 150 8.95 33.95 2.59
C ASP A 150 8.23 32.63 2.46
N ILE A 151 7.99 31.98 3.61
CA ILE A 151 7.25 30.72 3.66
C ILE A 151 5.76 31.03 3.58
N ARG A 152 5.07 30.33 2.67
CA ARG A 152 3.62 30.41 2.48
C ARG A 152 2.98 29.04 2.62
N GLN A 153 1.75 28.99 3.10
CA GLN A 153 1.00 27.73 3.16
C GLN A 153 0.44 27.40 1.76
N PHE A 154 0.64 26.16 1.36
CA PHE A 154 0.12 25.60 0.12
C PHE A 154 -0.88 24.49 0.45
N ASN A 155 -2.17 24.72 0.17
CA ASN A 155 -3.19 23.71 0.43
C ASN A 155 -3.04 22.54 -0.55
N LEU A 156 -2.99 21.31 -0.02
CA LEU A 156 -2.73 20.08 -0.77
C LEU A 156 -3.96 19.51 -1.48
N MET A 157 -5.14 20.12 -1.33
CA MET A 157 -6.34 19.62 -2.01
C MET A 157 -6.36 20.01 -3.48
N PHE A 158 -6.60 19.03 -4.34
CA PHE A 158 -6.93 19.30 -5.75
C PHE A 158 -8.34 19.89 -5.86
N LYS A 159 -8.45 20.99 -6.60
CA LYS A 159 -9.72 21.61 -6.96
C LYS A 159 -10.17 21.15 -8.34
N THR A 160 -11.49 21.03 -8.52
CA THR A 160 -12.13 20.88 -9.82
C THR A 160 -13.50 21.53 -9.78
N PHE A 161 -14.24 21.45 -10.87
CA PHE A 161 -15.54 22.11 -10.99
C PHE A 161 -16.60 21.10 -11.42
N GLN A 162 -17.79 21.26 -10.86
CA GLN A 162 -18.97 20.50 -11.26
C GLN A 162 -19.90 21.43 -12.06
N GLY A 163 -20.32 20.98 -13.24
CA GLY A 163 -21.13 21.77 -14.13
C GLY A 163 -20.33 22.54 -15.20
N VAL A 164 -20.92 23.55 -15.81
CA VAL A 164 -20.39 24.24 -17.01
C VAL A 164 -19.57 25.49 -16.72
N THR A 165 -19.61 26.00 -15.49
CA THR A 165 -18.91 27.25 -15.10
C THR A 165 -17.87 26.96 -14.01
N GLU A 166 -16.68 27.57 -14.18
CA GLU A 166 -15.58 27.52 -13.24
C GLU A 166 -15.68 28.66 -12.23
N ASP A 167 -16.62 28.55 -11.31
CA ASP A 167 -16.87 29.55 -10.27
C ASP A 167 -16.87 28.94 -8.86
N ALA A 168 -16.94 29.79 -7.84
CA ALA A 168 -16.92 29.36 -6.45
C ALA A 168 -18.08 28.42 -6.05
N LYS A 169 -19.24 28.56 -6.72
CA LYS A 169 -20.42 27.74 -6.40
C LYS A 169 -20.27 26.31 -6.94
N ASN A 170 -19.53 26.17 -8.01
CA ASN A 170 -19.30 24.90 -8.70
C ASN A 170 -17.99 24.23 -8.30
N THR A 171 -17.21 24.84 -7.41
CA THR A 171 -15.94 24.26 -6.93
C THR A 171 -16.21 23.04 -6.07
N VAL A 172 -15.56 21.93 -6.45
CA VAL A 172 -15.49 20.70 -5.68
C VAL A 172 -14.03 20.25 -5.56
N TYR A 173 -13.77 19.30 -4.69
CA TYR A 173 -12.41 18.85 -4.40
C TYR A 173 -12.29 17.35 -4.61
N LEU A 174 -11.11 16.90 -5.04
CA LEU A 174 -10.76 15.49 -4.97
C LEU A 174 -10.40 15.16 -3.52
N ARG A 175 -11.01 14.14 -2.97
CA ARG A 175 -10.80 13.79 -1.55
C ARG A 175 -9.32 13.50 -1.25
N PRO A 176 -8.74 14.09 -0.18
CA PRO A 176 -7.36 13.86 0.23
C PRO A 176 -7.21 12.63 1.11
N GLU A 177 -8.32 12.06 1.59
CA GLU A 177 -8.39 10.86 2.42
C GLU A 177 -9.75 10.18 2.28
N THR A 178 -9.81 8.90 2.63
CA THR A 178 -11.05 8.12 2.59
C THR A 178 -11.86 8.19 3.89
N ALA A 179 -11.25 8.68 4.98
CA ALA A 179 -11.86 8.73 6.31
C ALA A 179 -13.17 9.54 6.36
N GLN A 180 -13.20 10.70 5.74
CA GLN A 180 -14.34 11.60 5.85
C GLN A 180 -15.63 11.05 5.22
N GLY A 181 -15.48 10.25 4.16
CA GLY A 181 -16.61 9.51 3.57
C GLY A 181 -17.22 8.50 4.55
N ILE A 182 -16.39 7.93 5.41
CA ILE A 182 -16.86 7.03 6.48
C ILE A 182 -17.61 7.82 7.55
N PHE A 183 -17.04 8.91 8.04
CA PHE A 183 -17.66 9.72 9.11
C PHE A 183 -19.02 10.25 8.72
N VAL A 184 -19.17 10.84 7.53
CA VAL A 184 -20.47 11.37 7.08
C VAL A 184 -21.53 10.30 6.87
N ASN A 185 -21.12 9.03 6.71
CA ASN A 185 -22.01 7.88 6.58
C ASN A 185 -22.23 7.10 7.88
N PHE A 186 -21.67 7.54 9.01
CA PHE A 186 -21.80 6.84 10.29
C PHE A 186 -23.25 6.45 10.63
N ASN A 187 -24.17 7.41 10.62
CA ASN A 187 -25.58 7.19 10.91
C ASN A 187 -26.24 6.21 9.93
N ASN A 188 -25.93 6.34 8.63
CA ASN A 188 -26.48 5.46 7.59
C ASN A 188 -26.05 4.01 7.80
N VAL A 189 -24.75 3.80 8.04
CA VAL A 189 -24.20 2.46 8.23
C VAL A 189 -24.69 1.83 9.54
N GLN A 190 -24.63 2.58 10.65
CA GLN A 190 -25.09 2.09 11.95
C GLN A 190 -26.56 1.67 11.91
N ARG A 191 -27.42 2.50 11.32
CA ARG A 191 -28.86 2.24 11.17
C ARG A 191 -29.15 1.01 10.30
N THR A 192 -28.51 0.92 9.13
CA THR A 192 -28.80 -0.13 8.14
C THR A 192 -28.23 -1.48 8.52
N THR A 193 -27.08 -1.51 9.20
CA THR A 193 -26.43 -2.75 9.67
C THR A 193 -26.89 -3.17 11.08
N ARG A 194 -27.50 -2.27 11.82
CA ARG A 194 -27.87 -2.46 13.24
C ARG A 194 -26.68 -2.82 14.14
N LYS A 195 -25.48 -2.42 13.75
CA LYS A 195 -24.27 -2.68 14.54
C LYS A 195 -24.33 -1.95 15.87
N LYS A 196 -23.86 -2.65 16.89
CA LYS A 196 -23.63 -2.08 18.23
C LYS A 196 -22.17 -1.73 18.38
N LEU A 197 -21.85 -0.75 19.22
CA LEU A 197 -20.47 -0.46 19.56
C LEU A 197 -19.83 -1.61 20.36
N PRO A 198 -18.54 -1.96 20.11
CA PRO A 198 -17.71 -1.35 19.07
C PRO A 198 -18.00 -1.91 17.67
N PHE A 199 -17.89 -1.08 16.66
CA PHE A 199 -17.90 -1.53 15.26
C PHE A 199 -17.06 -0.63 14.38
N GLY A 200 -16.56 -1.18 13.28
CA GLY A 200 -15.75 -0.45 12.32
C GLY A 200 -16.35 -0.41 10.93
N ILE A 201 -15.96 0.60 10.17
CA ILE A 201 -16.29 0.76 8.76
C ILE A 201 -14.98 0.83 7.98
N GLY A 202 -14.75 -0.17 7.12
CA GLY A 202 -13.58 -0.23 6.25
C GLY A 202 -13.87 0.26 4.85
N GLN A 203 -12.89 0.94 4.25
CA GLN A 203 -12.96 1.42 2.89
C GLN A 203 -11.62 1.30 2.20
N ILE A 204 -11.64 0.89 0.93
CA ILE A 204 -10.50 0.97 0.02
C ILE A 204 -10.86 1.95 -1.08
N GLY A 205 -10.05 2.95 -1.31
CA GLY A 205 -10.34 3.92 -2.35
C GLY A 205 -9.21 4.88 -2.68
N LYS A 206 -9.34 5.52 -3.82
CA LYS A 206 -8.42 6.55 -4.30
C LYS A 206 -8.52 7.81 -3.46
N SER A 207 -7.36 8.41 -3.20
CA SER A 207 -7.20 9.73 -2.59
C SER A 207 -6.18 10.54 -3.35
N PHE A 208 -6.22 11.86 -3.19
CA PHE A 208 -5.45 12.80 -4.01
C PHE A 208 -4.85 13.89 -3.12
N ARG A 209 -3.53 14.06 -3.21
CA ARG A 209 -2.82 15.15 -2.52
C ARG A 209 -1.88 15.81 -3.49
N ASN A 210 -2.00 17.11 -3.67
CA ASN A 210 -1.14 17.87 -4.57
C ASN A 210 0.23 18.10 -3.93
N GLU A 211 0.95 17.00 -3.70
CA GLU A 211 2.26 16.97 -3.06
C GLU A 211 3.25 17.91 -3.76
N ILE A 212 3.99 18.70 -2.97
CA ILE A 212 5.02 19.61 -3.47
C ILE A 212 6.25 18.83 -3.92
N THR A 213 6.65 17.83 -3.13
CA THR A 213 7.84 17.01 -3.36
C THR A 213 7.49 15.51 -3.43
N PRO A 214 6.75 15.08 -4.46
CA PRO A 214 6.53 13.65 -4.67
C PRO A 214 7.87 12.97 -5.01
N GLY A 215 7.97 11.67 -4.76
CA GLY A 215 9.20 10.95 -5.07
C GLY A 215 9.25 9.53 -4.50
N ASN A 216 10.43 8.92 -4.61
CA ASN A 216 10.69 7.56 -4.22
C ASN A 216 9.72 6.56 -4.88
N PHE A 217 9.62 6.64 -6.22
CA PHE A 217 8.78 5.77 -7.02
C PHE A 217 7.31 5.89 -6.61
N ILE A 218 6.64 4.79 -6.24
CA ILE A 218 5.24 4.80 -5.82
C ILE A 218 5.05 5.11 -4.32
N PHE A 219 6.11 5.47 -3.61
CA PHE A 219 6.03 5.78 -2.18
C PHE A 219 5.28 7.10 -1.90
N ARG A 220 5.59 8.16 -2.64
CA ARG A 220 4.95 9.47 -2.51
C ARG A 220 4.49 9.99 -3.87
N VAL A 221 3.21 9.84 -4.11
CA VAL A 221 2.55 10.18 -5.37
C VAL A 221 1.33 11.06 -5.11
N ARG A 222 0.85 11.78 -6.13
CA ARG A 222 -0.30 12.68 -6.00
C ARG A 222 -1.64 11.98 -6.06
N GLU A 223 -1.70 10.83 -6.70
CA GLU A 223 -2.85 9.93 -6.78
C GLU A 223 -2.46 8.59 -6.18
N PHE A 224 -3.13 8.19 -5.12
CA PHE A 224 -2.81 6.97 -4.38
C PHE A 224 -4.08 6.28 -3.89
N GLU A 225 -3.92 5.11 -3.31
CA GLU A 225 -5.03 4.33 -2.76
C GLU A 225 -4.81 4.10 -1.27
N GLN A 226 -5.87 4.25 -0.48
CA GLN A 226 -5.85 3.97 0.96
C GLN A 226 -6.73 2.76 1.26
N MET A 227 -6.29 1.99 2.26
CA MET A 227 -7.08 0.97 2.95
C MET A 227 -7.26 1.46 4.37
N GLU A 228 -8.45 1.90 4.72
CA GLU A 228 -8.72 2.66 5.94
C GLU A 228 -9.89 2.05 6.70
N LEU A 229 -9.72 1.95 8.01
CA LEU A 229 -10.75 1.51 8.94
C LEU A 229 -11.01 2.64 9.94
N GLU A 230 -12.28 3.00 10.10
CA GLU A 230 -12.72 3.85 11.21
C GLU A 230 -13.48 2.96 12.20
N PHE A 231 -12.88 2.72 13.36
CA PHE A 231 -13.40 1.83 14.38
C PHE A 231 -13.99 2.64 15.51
N PHE A 232 -15.31 2.59 15.64
CA PHE A 232 -16.08 3.36 16.60
C PHE A 232 -16.20 2.60 17.91
N CYS A 233 -15.88 3.25 19.02
CA CYS A 233 -15.91 2.65 20.35
C CYS A 233 -16.47 3.62 21.40
N LYS A 234 -16.81 3.07 22.57
CA LYS A 234 -17.29 3.85 23.70
C LYS A 234 -16.14 4.69 24.28
N PRO A 235 -16.36 6.00 24.54
CA PRO A 235 -15.38 6.82 25.24
C PRO A 235 -14.90 6.17 26.54
N GLY A 236 -13.59 6.18 26.75
CA GLY A 236 -12.94 5.50 27.89
C GLY A 236 -12.47 4.08 27.62
N THR A 237 -12.87 3.47 26.48
CA THR A 237 -12.33 2.19 25.98
C THR A 237 -11.35 2.36 24.83
N ASP A 238 -11.14 3.57 24.41
CA ASP A 238 -10.36 3.98 23.24
C ASP A 238 -8.90 3.48 23.26
N LEU A 239 -8.18 3.65 24.37
CA LEU A 239 -6.78 3.20 24.46
C LEU A 239 -6.64 1.67 24.42
N GLU A 240 -7.61 0.94 24.94
CA GLU A 240 -7.63 -0.53 24.83
C GLU A 240 -7.79 -0.95 23.37
N TRP A 241 -8.74 -0.33 22.64
CA TRP A 241 -8.94 -0.58 21.23
C TRP A 241 -7.81 -0.08 20.34
N PHE A 242 -7.16 1.03 20.70
CA PHE A 242 -5.94 1.50 20.05
C PHE A 242 -4.84 0.43 20.12
N ASN A 243 -4.56 -0.12 21.29
CA ASN A 243 -3.57 -1.18 21.46
C ASN A 243 -3.97 -2.47 20.73
N TYR A 244 -5.25 -2.81 20.71
CA TYR A 244 -5.77 -3.95 19.96
C TYR A 244 -5.46 -3.81 18.46
N TRP A 245 -5.81 -2.68 17.86
CA TRP A 245 -5.58 -2.45 16.43
C TRP A 245 -4.11 -2.29 16.09
N ARG A 246 -3.33 -1.67 16.95
CA ARG A 246 -1.87 -1.60 16.82
C ARG A 246 -1.25 -3.01 16.69
N THR A 247 -1.62 -3.93 17.57
CA THR A 247 -1.17 -5.32 17.55
C THR A 247 -1.72 -6.09 16.34
N PHE A 248 -3.00 -5.90 16.04
CA PHE A 248 -3.66 -6.55 14.91
C PHE A 248 -3.01 -6.20 13.58
N CYS A 249 -2.74 -4.93 13.34
CA CYS A 249 -2.08 -4.43 12.13
C CYS A 249 -0.67 -5.00 11.99
N HIS A 250 0.11 -4.99 13.06
CA HIS A 250 1.46 -5.55 13.07
C HIS A 250 1.45 -7.04 12.70
N ASN A 251 0.61 -7.82 13.37
CA ASN A 251 0.51 -9.26 13.10
C ASN A 251 0.05 -9.56 11.68
N TRP A 252 -0.87 -8.73 11.12
CA TRP A 252 -1.30 -8.90 9.75
C TRP A 252 -0.15 -8.70 8.74
N LEU A 253 0.66 -7.65 8.90
CA LEU A 253 1.81 -7.39 8.03
C LEU A 253 2.82 -8.57 8.05
N LEU A 254 3.09 -9.13 9.23
CA LEU A 254 3.95 -10.30 9.35
C LEU A 254 3.36 -11.55 8.70
N SER A 255 2.06 -11.75 8.84
CA SER A 255 1.36 -12.93 8.32
C SER A 255 1.38 -13.05 6.80
N ILE A 256 1.55 -11.95 6.09
CA ILE A 256 1.56 -11.89 4.62
C ILE A 256 2.95 -11.61 4.02
N GLY A 257 4.01 -11.67 4.85
CA GLY A 257 5.37 -11.79 4.37
C GLY A 257 6.34 -10.67 4.68
N LEU A 258 5.95 -9.59 5.38
CA LEU A 258 6.93 -8.63 5.89
C LEU A 258 7.68 -9.23 7.09
N LYS A 259 8.96 -8.92 7.20
CA LYS A 259 9.81 -9.38 8.30
C LYS A 259 9.83 -8.35 9.42
N ASP A 260 9.73 -8.82 10.65
CA ASP A 260 9.72 -7.95 11.84
C ASP A 260 11.00 -7.11 11.96
N GLU A 261 12.15 -7.64 11.56
CA GLU A 261 13.42 -6.92 11.52
C GLU A 261 13.45 -5.69 10.61
N ASN A 262 12.53 -5.63 9.63
CA ASN A 262 12.37 -4.53 8.68
C ASN A 262 11.20 -3.61 9.01
N LEU A 263 10.53 -3.85 10.14
CA LEU A 263 9.43 -3.03 10.66
C LEU A 263 9.83 -2.40 11.98
N ARG A 264 9.37 -1.19 12.23
CA ARG A 264 9.39 -0.57 13.56
C ARG A 264 8.11 0.21 13.80
N LEU A 265 7.71 0.27 15.06
CA LEU A 265 6.58 1.05 15.51
C LEU A 265 7.12 2.29 16.20
N ARG A 266 6.69 3.47 15.75
CA ARG A 266 7.07 4.77 16.30
C ARG A 266 5.85 5.43 16.92
N ASP A 267 5.80 5.49 18.23
CA ASP A 267 4.76 6.22 18.94
C ASP A 267 5.07 7.73 18.87
N HIS A 268 4.06 8.53 18.58
CA HIS A 268 4.20 10.00 18.56
C HIS A 268 4.32 10.55 19.97
N ASP A 269 5.24 11.48 20.15
CA ASP A 269 5.31 12.28 21.36
C ASP A 269 4.07 13.20 21.47
N PRO A 270 3.65 13.58 22.69
CA PRO A 270 2.48 14.46 22.89
C PRO A 270 2.55 15.77 22.09
N GLU A 271 3.75 16.28 21.80
CA GLU A 271 3.99 17.52 21.05
C GLU A 271 3.84 17.35 19.53
N GLU A 272 3.94 16.11 19.03
CA GLU A 272 3.75 15.76 17.61
C GLU A 272 2.28 15.48 17.28
N LEU A 273 1.45 15.18 18.28
CA LEU A 273 0.07 14.77 18.05
C LEU A 273 -0.73 15.88 17.36
N CYS A 274 -1.44 15.50 16.32
CA CYS A 274 -2.44 16.37 15.72
C CYS A 274 -3.51 16.72 16.77
N PHE A 275 -4.07 17.91 16.69
CA PHE A 275 -5.11 18.40 17.61
C PHE A 275 -6.35 17.48 17.71
N SER A 276 -6.54 16.62 16.73
CA SER A 276 -7.61 15.61 16.66
C SER A 276 -7.20 14.23 17.18
N SER A 277 -5.98 14.06 17.70
CA SER A 277 -5.46 12.74 18.07
C SER A 277 -5.00 12.72 19.52
N LYS A 278 -5.36 11.66 20.25
CA LYS A 278 -4.92 11.41 21.63
C LYS A 278 -3.68 10.51 21.69
N ALA A 279 -3.54 9.62 20.72
CA ALA A 279 -2.40 8.74 20.55
C ALA A 279 -2.24 8.40 19.06
N THR A 280 -1.02 8.27 18.60
CA THR A 280 -0.71 7.86 17.22
C THR A 280 0.54 6.98 17.24
N THR A 281 0.52 5.91 16.46
CA THR A 281 1.67 5.05 16.19
C THR A 281 1.84 4.93 14.68
N ASP A 282 3.04 5.25 14.20
CA ASP A 282 3.43 4.97 12.82
C ASP A 282 4.07 3.59 12.73
N PHE A 283 3.71 2.87 11.68
CA PHE A 283 4.38 1.64 11.26
C PHE A 283 5.32 2.00 10.14
N GLU A 284 6.61 1.88 10.39
CA GLU A 284 7.65 2.20 9.42
C GLU A 284 8.32 0.94 8.90
N PHE A 285 8.62 0.93 7.61
CA PHE A 285 9.34 -0.14 6.93
C PHE A 285 10.70 0.36 6.45
N LEU A 286 11.70 -0.51 6.53
CA LEU A 286 13.05 -0.22 6.05
C LEU A 286 13.14 -0.43 4.53
N PHE A 287 12.84 0.64 3.80
CA PHE A 287 13.05 0.70 2.35
C PHE A 287 14.53 0.84 2.00
N PRO A 288 14.93 0.64 0.73
CA PRO A 288 16.30 0.94 0.30
C PRO A 288 16.73 2.39 0.53
N PHE A 289 15.80 3.34 0.54
CA PHE A 289 16.05 4.76 0.85
C PHE A 289 15.98 5.11 2.35
N GLY A 290 15.76 4.13 3.21
CA GLY A 290 15.63 4.34 4.65
C GLY A 290 14.23 4.02 5.19
N TRP A 291 14.00 4.39 6.44
CA TRP A 291 12.71 4.18 7.10
C TRP A 291 11.62 5.06 6.50
N GLY A 292 10.52 4.47 6.14
CA GLY A 292 9.35 5.14 5.60
C GLY A 292 8.06 4.62 6.20
N GLU A 293 7.12 5.53 6.47
CA GLU A 293 5.82 5.20 7.03
C GLU A 293 4.97 4.40 6.03
N LEU A 294 4.44 3.27 6.50
CA LEU A 294 3.45 2.46 5.78
C LEU A 294 2.04 2.72 6.26
N TRP A 295 1.89 2.86 7.57
CA TRP A 295 0.63 2.81 8.28
C TRP A 295 0.66 3.72 9.48
N GLY A 296 -0.47 4.41 9.73
CA GLY A 296 -0.73 5.06 10.99
C GLY A 296 -1.90 4.38 11.69
N VAL A 297 -1.79 4.21 13.00
CA VAL A 297 -2.92 3.91 13.89
C VAL A 297 -3.08 5.08 14.82
N ALA A 298 -4.26 5.74 14.78
CA ALA A 298 -4.54 6.92 15.58
C ALA A 298 -5.81 6.73 16.44
N ASP A 299 -5.77 7.26 17.65
CA ASP A 299 -6.94 7.51 18.46
C ASP A 299 -7.43 8.93 18.17
N ARG A 300 -8.47 9.06 17.34
CA ARG A 300 -9.02 10.34 16.87
C ARG A 300 -10.06 10.93 17.83
N THR A 301 -10.32 10.27 18.92
CA THR A 301 -11.37 10.68 19.89
C THR A 301 -12.73 10.85 19.22
N ASP A 302 -13.55 11.80 19.65
CA ASP A 302 -14.85 12.17 19.05
C ASP A 302 -14.75 13.33 18.05
N TYR A 303 -13.54 13.73 17.71
CA TYR A 303 -13.29 14.98 16.96
C TYR A 303 -14.07 15.04 15.65
N ASP A 304 -13.89 14.06 14.75
CA ASP A 304 -14.47 14.13 13.42
C ASP A 304 -16.02 14.12 13.44
N LEU A 305 -16.61 13.21 14.19
CA LEU A 305 -18.07 13.14 14.32
C LEU A 305 -18.63 14.43 14.92
N THR A 306 -17.94 15.00 15.91
CA THR A 306 -18.33 16.28 16.52
C THR A 306 -18.25 17.44 15.53
N GLN A 307 -17.19 17.51 14.72
CA GLN A 307 -17.05 18.52 13.68
C GLN A 307 -18.16 18.42 12.63
N HIS A 308 -18.48 17.23 12.16
CA HIS A 308 -19.57 17.03 11.21
C HIS A 308 -20.93 17.34 11.83
N GLN A 309 -21.16 16.99 13.10
CA GLN A 309 -22.37 17.35 13.84
C GLN A 309 -22.52 18.87 13.93
N ASN A 310 -21.48 19.59 14.35
CA ASN A 310 -21.50 21.03 14.53
C ASN A 310 -21.72 21.77 13.20
N THR A 311 -21.11 21.30 12.12
CA THR A 311 -21.23 21.95 10.81
C THR A 311 -22.56 21.66 10.12
N SER A 312 -23.03 20.43 10.19
CA SER A 312 -24.27 20.00 9.51
C SER A 312 -25.54 20.24 10.32
N GLY A 313 -25.43 20.34 11.65
CA GLY A 313 -26.59 20.33 12.57
C GLY A 313 -27.23 18.95 12.76
N VAL A 314 -26.68 17.91 12.14
CA VAL A 314 -27.18 16.53 12.26
C VAL A 314 -26.44 15.83 13.41
N LYS A 315 -27.20 15.24 14.33
CA LYS A 315 -26.62 14.48 15.45
C LYS A 315 -25.84 13.27 14.95
N MET A 316 -24.59 13.20 15.35
CA MET A 316 -23.66 12.09 15.05
C MET A 316 -23.37 11.31 16.33
N VAL A 317 -24.38 10.65 16.86
CA VAL A 317 -24.35 10.05 18.20
C VAL A 317 -24.77 8.58 18.18
N TYR A 318 -24.28 7.84 19.16
CA TYR A 318 -24.73 6.49 19.45
C TYR A 318 -25.64 6.48 20.69
N ARG A 319 -26.68 5.67 20.64
CA ARG A 319 -27.63 5.50 21.74
C ARG A 319 -27.49 4.13 22.37
N GLU A 320 -27.21 4.08 23.65
CA GLU A 320 -27.02 2.87 24.41
C GLU A 320 -28.10 2.78 25.53
N GLY A 321 -28.66 1.60 25.74
CA GLY A 321 -29.69 1.39 26.70
C GLY A 321 -31.12 1.57 26.17
N GLU A 322 -32.11 1.43 27.05
CA GLU A 322 -33.53 1.55 26.72
C GLU A 322 -34.28 2.42 27.75
N GLY A 323 -35.31 3.09 27.27
CA GLY A 323 -36.24 3.84 28.16
C GLY A 323 -35.53 4.96 28.92
N LYS A 324 -35.63 4.92 30.26
CA LYS A 324 -35.03 5.95 31.11
C LYS A 324 -33.53 5.84 31.31
N ASP A 325 -32.99 4.67 30.99
CA ASP A 325 -31.55 4.37 31.11
C ASP A 325 -30.81 4.59 29.79
N MET A 326 -31.48 5.17 28.80
CA MET A 326 -30.88 5.49 27.52
C MET A 326 -29.84 6.62 27.65
N VAL A 327 -28.60 6.34 27.22
CA VAL A 327 -27.51 7.29 27.19
C VAL A 327 -27.17 7.60 25.71
N GLU A 328 -26.93 8.87 25.41
CA GLU A 328 -26.56 9.33 24.11
C GLU A 328 -25.15 9.97 24.17
N TYR A 329 -24.22 9.56 23.30
CA TYR A 329 -22.88 10.12 23.24
C TYR A 329 -22.28 10.01 21.84
N VAL A 330 -21.30 10.87 21.55
CA VAL A 330 -20.48 10.77 20.34
C VAL A 330 -19.42 9.68 20.55
N PRO A 331 -19.35 8.63 19.71
CA PRO A 331 -18.32 7.61 19.84
C PRO A 331 -16.91 8.17 19.64
N TYR A 332 -15.93 7.49 20.25
CA TYR A 332 -14.52 7.68 19.92
C TYR A 332 -14.13 6.80 18.72
N VAL A 333 -13.08 7.18 18.02
CA VAL A 333 -12.67 6.55 16.77
C VAL A 333 -11.20 6.13 16.86
N ILE A 334 -10.93 4.87 16.52
CA ILE A 334 -9.59 4.36 16.28
C ILE A 334 -9.43 4.14 14.77
N GLU A 335 -8.41 4.75 14.19
CA GLU A 335 -8.15 4.75 12.75
C GLU A 335 -6.87 4.00 12.40
N PRO A 336 -6.92 2.76 11.95
CA PRO A 336 -5.86 2.16 11.16
C PRO A 336 -5.95 2.62 9.70
N SER A 337 -4.94 3.33 9.20
CA SER A 337 -4.91 3.86 7.82
C SER A 337 -3.63 3.45 7.09
N LEU A 338 -3.75 2.64 6.05
CA LEU A 338 -2.66 2.07 5.27
C LEU A 338 -2.69 2.56 3.82
N GLY A 339 -1.55 3.06 3.35
CA GLY A 339 -1.36 3.37 1.94
C GLY A 339 -1.12 2.10 1.12
N ALA A 340 -2.06 1.77 0.22
CA ALA A 340 -1.95 0.56 -0.61
C ALA A 340 -0.72 0.60 -1.54
N ASP A 341 -0.36 1.77 -2.05
CA ASP A 341 0.81 1.95 -2.92
C ASP A 341 2.12 1.75 -2.13
N ARG A 342 2.21 2.31 -0.93
CA ARG A 342 3.38 2.18 -0.05
C ARG A 342 3.60 0.74 0.40
N VAL A 343 2.55 0.03 0.80
CA VAL A 343 2.67 -1.37 1.20
C VAL A 343 2.97 -2.27 0.00
N THR A 344 2.45 -1.96 -1.19
CA THR A 344 2.84 -2.65 -2.43
C THR A 344 4.33 -2.51 -2.69
N LEU A 345 4.89 -1.30 -2.54
CA LEU A 345 6.33 -1.09 -2.65
C LEU A 345 7.10 -1.86 -1.56
N ALA A 346 6.60 -1.87 -0.33
CA ALA A 346 7.23 -2.62 0.76
C ALA A 346 7.30 -4.12 0.46
N PHE A 347 6.24 -4.73 -0.06
CA PHE A 347 6.25 -6.13 -0.48
C PHE A 347 7.19 -6.40 -1.64
N LEU A 348 7.29 -5.50 -2.62
CA LEU A 348 8.27 -5.61 -3.69
C LEU A 348 9.70 -5.54 -3.16
N CYS A 349 9.99 -4.61 -2.25
CA CYS A 349 11.31 -4.46 -1.63
C CYS A 349 11.67 -5.67 -0.73
N GLU A 350 10.72 -6.14 0.06
CA GLU A 350 10.93 -7.31 0.93
C GLU A 350 11.18 -8.59 0.13
N ALA A 351 10.40 -8.78 -0.94
CA ALA A 351 10.45 -9.97 -1.76
C ALA A 351 11.69 -10.06 -2.66
N TYR A 352 12.24 -8.91 -3.07
CA TYR A 352 13.37 -8.87 -4.00
C TYR A 352 14.62 -9.53 -3.41
N ASP A 353 15.22 -10.46 -4.15
CA ASP A 353 16.49 -11.09 -3.79
C ASP A 353 17.34 -11.41 -5.03
N GLU A 354 18.65 -11.48 -4.82
CA GLU A 354 19.63 -11.95 -5.78
C GLU A 354 20.38 -13.12 -5.13
N GLU A 355 20.23 -14.31 -5.70
CA GLU A 355 20.80 -15.56 -5.15
C GLU A 355 21.79 -16.18 -6.10
N VAL A 356 22.96 -16.54 -5.60
CA VAL A 356 23.92 -17.35 -6.33
C VAL A 356 23.46 -18.81 -6.28
N VAL A 357 23.12 -19.39 -7.44
CA VAL A 357 22.57 -20.74 -7.55
C VAL A 357 23.54 -21.72 -8.20
N GLY A 358 24.74 -21.28 -8.55
CA GLY A 358 25.78 -22.09 -9.15
C GLY A 358 26.83 -21.24 -9.86
N GLN A 359 27.54 -21.87 -10.80
CA GLN A 359 28.48 -21.17 -11.68
C GLN A 359 28.14 -21.45 -13.14
N ASP A 360 28.38 -20.47 -13.99
CA ASP A 360 28.25 -20.62 -15.43
C ASP A 360 29.41 -21.47 -16.00
N LYS A 361 29.34 -21.79 -17.29
CA LYS A 361 30.38 -22.56 -17.99
C LYS A 361 31.76 -21.88 -18.02
N LYS A 362 31.83 -20.59 -17.64
CA LYS A 362 33.07 -19.80 -17.59
C LYS A 362 33.59 -19.62 -16.17
N GLY A 363 32.89 -20.18 -15.17
CA GLY A 363 33.25 -20.10 -13.76
C GLY A 363 32.76 -18.83 -13.05
N ASN A 364 31.90 -18.02 -13.68
CA ASN A 364 31.28 -16.89 -13.03
C ASN A 364 30.06 -17.34 -12.25
N ASP A 365 29.71 -16.59 -11.20
CA ASP A 365 28.51 -16.88 -10.41
C ASP A 365 27.26 -16.80 -11.29
N ASP A 366 26.43 -17.83 -11.22
CA ASP A 366 25.10 -17.87 -11.81
C ASP A 366 24.10 -17.30 -10.79
N VAL A 367 23.67 -16.06 -11.01
CA VAL A 367 22.78 -15.33 -10.12
C VAL A 367 21.35 -15.38 -10.64
N ARG A 368 20.41 -15.83 -9.82
CA ARG A 368 18.98 -15.64 -10.08
C ARG A 368 18.45 -14.40 -9.38
N VAL A 369 17.63 -13.64 -10.06
CA VAL A 369 16.77 -12.63 -9.45
C VAL A 369 15.43 -13.28 -9.12
N VAL A 370 14.95 -13.10 -7.93
CA VAL A 370 13.71 -13.74 -7.44
C VAL A 370 12.92 -12.79 -6.57
N LEU A 371 11.58 -12.88 -6.68
CA LEU A 371 10.66 -12.19 -5.79
C LEU A 371 10.00 -13.22 -4.86
N HIS A 372 10.41 -13.22 -3.61
CA HIS A 372 9.91 -14.13 -2.57
C HIS A 372 8.59 -13.65 -1.96
N PHE A 373 7.58 -13.42 -2.78
CA PHE A 373 6.25 -13.09 -2.28
C PHE A 373 5.65 -14.23 -1.46
N HIS A 374 4.88 -13.88 -0.44
CA HIS A 374 3.93 -14.83 0.11
C HIS A 374 3.06 -15.38 -1.04
N PRO A 375 2.84 -16.70 -1.14
CA PRO A 375 2.10 -17.27 -2.28
C PRO A 375 0.72 -16.65 -2.51
N ALA A 376 0.03 -16.23 -1.45
CA ALA A 376 -1.25 -15.56 -1.56
C ALA A 376 -1.18 -14.18 -2.22
N LEU A 377 -0.04 -13.49 -2.17
CA LEU A 377 0.17 -12.18 -2.79
C LEU A 377 0.72 -12.27 -4.21
N ALA A 378 1.37 -13.37 -4.58
CA ALA A 378 1.98 -13.52 -5.90
C ALA A 378 0.98 -13.24 -7.02
N PRO A 379 1.37 -12.48 -8.06
CA PRO A 379 0.48 -12.19 -9.19
C PRO A 379 -0.07 -13.44 -9.86
N PHE A 380 0.80 -14.37 -10.24
CA PHE A 380 0.42 -15.72 -10.64
C PHE A 380 0.63 -16.69 -9.47
N LYS A 381 -0.34 -17.56 -9.23
CA LYS A 381 -0.23 -18.61 -8.20
C LYS A 381 0.59 -19.79 -8.68
N ALA A 382 0.50 -20.05 -9.97
CA ALA A 382 1.24 -21.10 -10.64
C ALA A 382 1.51 -20.72 -12.10
N ALA A 383 2.54 -21.32 -12.67
CA ALA A 383 2.79 -21.31 -14.12
C ALA A 383 2.75 -22.73 -14.66
N ILE A 384 2.05 -22.94 -15.75
CA ILE A 384 1.93 -24.23 -16.41
C ILE A 384 2.89 -24.26 -17.58
N LEU A 385 3.88 -25.15 -17.51
CA LEU A 385 5.03 -25.20 -18.37
C LEU A 385 5.18 -26.59 -19.01
N PRO A 386 4.53 -26.85 -20.17
CA PRO A 386 4.77 -28.12 -20.87
C PRO A 386 6.22 -28.18 -21.33
N LEU A 387 6.84 -29.36 -21.20
CA LEU A 387 8.28 -29.53 -21.48
C LEU A 387 8.60 -29.25 -22.97
N SER A 388 7.65 -29.49 -23.86
CA SER A 388 7.75 -29.15 -25.28
C SER A 388 6.42 -28.65 -25.85
N LYS A 389 6.48 -28.03 -27.06
CA LYS A 389 5.31 -27.54 -27.80
C LYS A 389 4.49 -28.65 -28.46
N LYS A 390 4.86 -29.92 -28.33
CA LYS A 390 4.12 -31.03 -28.93
C LYS A 390 2.71 -31.09 -28.31
N ASP A 391 1.72 -31.27 -29.16
CA ASP A 391 0.29 -31.31 -28.76
C ASP A 391 0.01 -32.35 -27.66
N VAL A 392 0.76 -33.42 -27.63
CA VAL A 392 0.63 -34.47 -26.63
C VAL A 392 0.93 -33.95 -25.21
N LEU A 393 1.78 -32.93 -25.05
CA LEU A 393 2.03 -32.25 -23.80
C LEU A 393 1.25 -30.96 -23.66
N ALA A 394 1.19 -30.15 -24.73
CA ALA A 394 0.53 -28.85 -24.72
C ALA A 394 -0.99 -28.95 -24.51
N GLY A 395 -1.65 -29.99 -25.10
CA GLY A 395 -3.07 -30.21 -24.93
C GLY A 395 -3.49 -30.39 -23.46
N PRO A 396 -3.00 -31.45 -22.78
CA PRO A 396 -3.29 -31.65 -21.35
C PRO A 396 -2.85 -30.50 -20.45
N ALA A 397 -1.74 -29.84 -20.76
CA ALA A 397 -1.29 -28.65 -20.04
C ALA A 397 -2.29 -27.50 -20.15
N MET A 398 -2.85 -27.26 -21.34
CA MET A 398 -3.87 -26.25 -21.55
C MET A 398 -5.21 -26.61 -20.88
N GLU A 399 -5.56 -27.89 -20.82
CA GLU A 399 -6.75 -28.36 -20.08
C GLU A 399 -6.60 -28.03 -18.58
N LEU A 400 -5.42 -28.28 -17.99
CA LEU A 400 -5.15 -27.92 -16.60
C LEU A 400 -5.18 -26.40 -16.41
N TYR A 401 -4.59 -25.63 -17.34
CA TYR A 401 -4.69 -24.16 -17.31
C TYR A 401 -6.14 -23.70 -17.25
N ASN A 402 -6.99 -24.21 -18.14
CA ASN A 402 -8.40 -23.86 -18.20
C ASN A 402 -9.16 -24.23 -16.92
N GLU A 403 -8.79 -25.31 -16.27
CA GLU A 403 -9.40 -25.70 -14.99
C GLU A 403 -8.93 -24.79 -13.83
N LEU A 404 -7.63 -24.53 -13.71
CA LEU A 404 -7.07 -23.72 -12.62
C LEU A 404 -7.44 -22.23 -12.76
N SER A 405 -7.53 -21.72 -13.99
CA SER A 405 -7.85 -20.31 -14.25
C SER A 405 -9.26 -19.89 -13.82
N LYS A 406 -10.15 -20.85 -13.52
CA LYS A 406 -11.45 -20.57 -12.92
C LYS A 406 -11.35 -20.05 -11.48
N GLU A 407 -10.26 -20.35 -10.78
CA GLU A 407 -10.06 -19.97 -9.38
C GLU A 407 -8.81 -19.12 -9.15
N PHE A 408 -7.77 -19.28 -9.97
CA PHE A 408 -6.47 -18.67 -9.76
C PHE A 408 -5.99 -17.91 -11.00
N MET A 409 -5.23 -16.84 -10.78
CA MET A 409 -4.37 -16.31 -11.84
C MET A 409 -3.22 -17.29 -12.03
N VAL A 410 -3.14 -17.84 -13.23
CA VAL A 410 -2.08 -18.77 -13.64
C VAL A 410 -1.46 -18.32 -14.95
N ASP A 411 -0.17 -18.55 -15.12
CA ASP A 411 0.53 -18.32 -16.38
C ASP A 411 0.67 -19.62 -17.17
N TYR A 412 0.86 -19.49 -18.47
CA TYR A 412 1.14 -20.60 -19.39
C TYR A 412 2.28 -20.19 -20.31
N ASP A 413 3.35 -20.97 -20.35
CA ASP A 413 4.49 -20.70 -21.22
C ASP A 413 5.10 -22.00 -21.77
N GLU A 414 5.22 -22.09 -23.08
CA GLU A 414 5.87 -23.18 -23.80
C GLU A 414 7.11 -22.74 -24.59
N THR A 415 7.55 -21.47 -24.39
CA THR A 415 8.59 -20.84 -25.19
C THR A 415 9.97 -20.88 -24.54
N GLY A 416 10.92 -21.54 -25.20
CA GLY A 416 12.29 -21.66 -24.72
C GLY A 416 12.51 -22.87 -23.81
N SER A 417 13.73 -23.03 -23.28
CA SER A 417 14.06 -24.13 -22.39
C SER A 417 13.35 -24.01 -21.05
N ILE A 418 13.09 -25.13 -20.41
CA ILE A 418 12.43 -25.16 -19.09
C ILE A 418 13.20 -24.34 -18.04
N GLY A 419 14.51 -24.42 -18.03
CA GLY A 419 15.33 -23.63 -17.10
C GLY A 419 15.18 -22.13 -17.26
N LYS A 420 15.10 -21.62 -18.51
CA LYS A 420 14.84 -20.20 -18.78
C LYS A 420 13.43 -19.77 -18.33
N ARG A 421 12.44 -20.66 -18.49
CA ARG A 421 11.07 -20.40 -18.05
C ARG A 421 10.98 -20.36 -16.52
N TYR A 422 11.65 -21.26 -15.81
CA TYR A 422 11.75 -21.19 -14.35
C TYR A 422 12.36 -19.86 -13.89
N ARG A 423 13.42 -19.37 -14.55
CA ARG A 423 14.06 -18.08 -14.20
C ARG A 423 13.12 -16.90 -14.40
N ARG A 424 12.32 -16.90 -15.48
CA ARG A 424 11.31 -15.86 -15.69
C ARG A 424 10.24 -15.86 -14.62
N GLU A 425 9.77 -17.03 -14.22
CA GLU A 425 8.76 -17.17 -13.17
C GLU A 425 9.31 -16.79 -11.78
N ASP A 426 10.56 -17.16 -11.46
CA ASP A 426 11.23 -16.72 -10.24
C ASP A 426 11.30 -15.19 -10.15
N GLU A 427 11.66 -14.54 -11.26
CA GLU A 427 11.82 -13.08 -11.32
C GLU A 427 10.51 -12.32 -11.14
N ILE A 428 9.38 -12.88 -11.52
CA ILE A 428 8.05 -12.29 -11.32
C ILE A 428 7.35 -12.80 -10.05
N GLY A 429 7.97 -13.71 -9.32
CA GLY A 429 7.52 -14.17 -8.01
C GLY A 429 6.45 -15.26 -8.03
N THR A 430 6.30 -16.00 -9.12
CA THR A 430 5.38 -17.15 -9.20
C THR A 430 5.86 -18.26 -8.27
N PRO A 431 5.08 -18.67 -7.25
CA PRO A 431 5.57 -19.59 -6.23
C PRO A 431 5.69 -21.04 -6.71
N TYR A 432 4.90 -21.45 -7.71
CA TYR A 432 4.83 -22.84 -8.17
C TYR A 432 4.86 -22.92 -9.69
N CYS A 433 5.80 -23.71 -10.23
CA CYS A 433 5.84 -24.04 -11.64
C CYS A 433 5.42 -25.51 -11.84
N ILE A 434 4.47 -25.74 -12.70
CA ILE A 434 3.86 -27.04 -12.98
C ILE A 434 4.33 -27.53 -14.34
N THR A 435 5.11 -28.59 -14.39
CA THR A 435 5.67 -29.13 -15.62
C THR A 435 4.94 -30.41 -16.05
N PHE A 436 4.49 -30.41 -17.31
CA PHE A 436 4.03 -31.59 -18.02
C PHE A 436 5.19 -32.19 -18.81
N ASP A 437 5.48 -33.45 -18.59
CA ASP A 437 6.49 -34.22 -19.29
C ASP A 437 5.92 -35.48 -19.92
N PHE A 438 6.78 -36.29 -20.55
CA PHE A 438 6.34 -37.51 -21.20
C PHE A 438 5.93 -38.62 -20.23
N ASP A 439 6.41 -38.59 -18.99
CA ASP A 439 5.94 -39.50 -17.93
C ASP A 439 4.48 -39.19 -17.55
N THR A 440 4.09 -37.91 -17.61
CA THR A 440 2.71 -37.47 -17.32
C THR A 440 1.71 -38.12 -18.29
N VAL A 441 2.00 -38.08 -19.58
CA VAL A 441 1.06 -38.49 -20.66
C VAL A 441 1.37 -39.87 -21.21
N GLY A 442 2.54 -40.41 -20.92
CA GLY A 442 3.04 -41.65 -21.53
C GLY A 442 3.70 -41.44 -22.88
N ASP A 443 4.57 -42.32 -23.26
CA ASP A 443 5.20 -42.40 -24.59
C ASP A 443 5.35 -43.86 -24.98
N GLU A 444 4.34 -44.37 -25.65
CA GLU A 444 4.26 -45.79 -26.10
C GLU A 444 5.47 -46.18 -26.98
N ALA A 445 5.95 -45.26 -27.82
CA ALA A 445 7.10 -45.49 -28.70
C ALA A 445 8.39 -45.78 -27.95
N ASN A 446 8.52 -45.20 -26.73
CA ASN A 446 9.66 -45.39 -25.84
C ASN A 446 9.35 -46.27 -24.62
N GLY A 447 8.16 -46.91 -24.62
CA GLY A 447 7.74 -47.83 -23.53
C GLY A 447 7.44 -47.14 -22.20
N ILE A 448 7.11 -45.87 -22.21
CA ILE A 448 6.77 -45.08 -21.00
C ILE A 448 5.25 -45.12 -20.81
N ALA A 449 4.79 -45.65 -19.69
CA ALA A 449 3.41 -45.62 -19.28
C ALA A 449 3.05 -44.28 -18.65
N ALA A 450 1.88 -43.73 -18.93
CA ALA A 450 1.38 -42.52 -18.31
C ALA A 450 1.20 -42.70 -16.80
N ASP A 451 1.76 -41.81 -15.99
CA ASP A 451 1.55 -41.80 -14.53
C ASP A 451 0.49 -40.77 -14.08
N HIS A 452 0.01 -39.93 -15.00
CA HIS A 452 -0.97 -38.85 -14.75
C HIS A 452 -0.54 -37.89 -13.61
N CYS A 453 0.77 -37.74 -13.39
CA CYS A 453 1.35 -36.83 -12.41
C CYS A 453 2.07 -35.68 -13.13
N VAL A 454 2.17 -34.57 -12.45
CA VAL A 454 2.96 -33.39 -12.86
C VAL A 454 4.04 -33.10 -11.86
N THR A 455 5.10 -32.45 -12.31
CA THR A 455 6.16 -31.98 -11.42
C THR A 455 5.86 -30.56 -11.01
N ILE A 456 5.78 -30.29 -9.70
CA ILE A 456 5.65 -28.96 -9.14
C ILE A 456 7.01 -28.55 -8.56
N ARG A 457 7.55 -27.45 -9.08
CA ARG A 457 8.77 -26.81 -8.56
C ARG A 457 8.36 -25.64 -7.67
N GLU A 458 8.84 -25.64 -6.44
CA GLU A 458 8.66 -24.56 -5.49
C GLU A 458 9.76 -23.50 -5.68
N ARG A 459 9.37 -22.22 -5.79
CA ARG A 459 10.24 -21.07 -6.09
C ARG A 459 11.38 -20.90 -5.07
N ASP A 460 11.05 -20.96 -3.78
CA ASP A 460 12.00 -20.55 -2.73
C ASP A 460 13.08 -21.61 -2.51
N SER A 461 12.70 -22.87 -2.38
CA SER A 461 13.62 -24.00 -2.21
C SER A 461 14.21 -24.55 -3.51
N MET A 462 13.55 -24.28 -4.65
CA MET A 462 13.79 -24.92 -5.95
C MET A 462 13.56 -26.45 -5.94
N GLU A 463 12.99 -26.98 -4.88
CA GLU A 463 12.64 -28.40 -4.77
C GLU A 463 11.49 -28.75 -5.70
N GLN A 464 11.51 -29.98 -6.17
CA GLN A 464 10.50 -30.51 -7.08
C GLN A 464 9.82 -31.71 -6.44
N VAL A 465 8.49 -31.73 -6.53
CA VAL A 465 7.67 -32.85 -6.10
C VAL A 465 6.77 -33.28 -7.25
N ARG A 466 6.48 -34.59 -7.31
CA ARG A 466 5.57 -35.12 -8.32
C ARG A 466 4.24 -35.48 -7.66
N ILE A 467 3.15 -34.93 -8.17
CA ILE A 467 1.81 -35.14 -7.63
C ILE A 467 0.82 -35.46 -8.76
N PRO A 468 -0.27 -36.20 -8.48
CA PRO A 468 -1.35 -36.43 -9.43
C PRO A 468 -1.99 -35.11 -9.91
N ILE A 469 -2.36 -35.02 -11.17
CA ILE A 469 -2.95 -33.83 -11.79
C ILE A 469 -4.22 -33.39 -11.03
N ASP A 470 -5.05 -34.34 -10.61
CA ASP A 470 -6.29 -34.08 -9.89
C ASP A 470 -6.10 -33.47 -8.48
N GLN A 471 -4.89 -33.54 -7.93
CA GLN A 471 -4.53 -32.96 -6.63
C GLN A 471 -3.95 -31.53 -6.74
N VAL A 472 -3.62 -31.05 -7.93
CA VAL A 472 -2.97 -29.75 -8.13
C VAL A 472 -3.85 -28.60 -7.62
N LYS A 473 -5.13 -28.66 -7.88
CA LYS A 473 -6.08 -27.61 -7.48
C LYS A 473 -6.14 -27.47 -5.96
N ASP A 474 -6.26 -28.56 -5.24
CA ASP A 474 -6.29 -28.55 -3.76
C ASP A 474 -4.94 -28.17 -3.17
N PHE A 475 -3.83 -28.57 -3.80
CA PHE A 475 -2.50 -28.11 -3.45
C PHE A 475 -2.40 -26.58 -3.51
N LEU A 476 -2.86 -25.95 -4.59
CA LEU A 476 -2.84 -24.49 -4.74
C LEU A 476 -3.77 -23.79 -3.74
N ARG A 477 -4.95 -24.35 -3.48
CA ARG A 477 -5.88 -23.81 -2.48
C ARG A 477 -5.24 -23.76 -1.10
N GLU A 478 -4.55 -24.81 -0.70
CA GLU A 478 -3.86 -24.87 0.59
C GLU A 478 -2.68 -23.91 0.64
N LYS A 479 -1.80 -23.95 -0.37
CA LYS A 479 -0.53 -23.21 -0.36
C LYS A 479 -0.67 -21.71 -0.63
N CYS A 480 -1.72 -21.30 -1.35
CA CYS A 480 -1.95 -19.90 -1.72
C CYS A 480 -3.06 -19.23 -0.88
N ALA A 481 -3.47 -19.82 0.22
CA ALA A 481 -4.42 -19.21 1.16
C ALA A 481 -3.79 -18.06 1.95
N PHE A 482 -4.63 -17.08 2.32
CA PHE A 482 -4.25 -16.01 3.25
C PHE A 482 -4.35 -16.49 4.70
#